data_3c845037975fd0c43f1eb8a4aa8428fe
#
_entry.id   3c845037975fd0c43f1eb8a4aa8428fe
#
_cell.length_a   1.000
_cell.length_b   1.000
_cell.length_c   1.000
_cell.angle_alpha   90.00
_cell.angle_beta   90.00
_cell.angle_gamma   90.00
#
_symmetry.space_group_name_H-M   'P 1'
#
loop_
_entity.id
_entity.type
_entity.pdbx_description
1 polymer ?
#
loop_
_entity_poly.entity_id
_entity_poly.type
_entity_poly.pdbx_seq_one_letter_code
_entity_poly.pdbx_strand_id
1 'polypeptide(L)'
;MPLDWSPLWLSLRYAGLATVLASAIALPLAWLLARRRFPGSQLLDAAANLPLAVPTAVLVYYLLARAAQWGLVFRWRAAVAVSAVYTLPLIFRMFRGGLATVDAGFENAARSLGASEWRVFSAVTAPLAWRPLLAAVMAGFARAAVDFGMTAAVAVSASAWIAAAGAVLGLAILYAGNRVRA
;
A
#
# COMPACT_ATOMS: atom_id res chain seq x y z
N MET A 1 12.22 -0.14 -36.23
CA MET A 1 12.50 0.57 -34.99
C MET A 1 12.89 -0.48 -33.96
N PRO A 2 14.07 -0.44 -33.35
CA PRO A 2 14.40 -1.33 -32.25
C PRO A 2 13.43 -1.05 -31.09
N LEU A 3 12.80 -2.09 -30.57
CA LEU A 3 11.95 -2.00 -29.36
C LEU A 3 12.87 -1.59 -28.20
N ASP A 4 12.65 -0.38 -27.69
CA ASP A 4 13.37 0.11 -26.51
C ASP A 4 12.71 -0.46 -25.25
N TRP A 5 13.38 -1.42 -24.60
CA TRP A 5 12.91 -2.08 -23.38
C TRP A 5 13.21 -1.28 -22.10
N SER A 6 13.89 -0.13 -22.24
CA SER A 6 14.28 0.69 -21.09
C SER A 6 13.11 1.15 -20.23
N PRO A 7 11.93 1.54 -20.78
CA PRO A 7 10.79 1.96 -19.96
C PRO A 7 10.20 0.82 -19.14
N LEU A 8 10.16 -0.40 -19.72
CA LEU A 8 9.69 -1.61 -19.03
C LEU A 8 10.57 -1.94 -17.82
N TRP A 9 11.89 -1.90 -18.03
CA TRP A 9 12.85 -2.21 -16.98
C TRP A 9 12.83 -1.19 -15.84
N LEU A 10 12.64 0.09 -16.17
CA LEU A 10 12.42 1.15 -15.19
C LEU A 10 11.15 0.90 -14.38
N SER A 11 10.02 0.63 -15.03
CA SER A 11 8.75 0.36 -14.37
C SER A 11 8.84 -0.81 -13.39
N LEU A 12 9.49 -1.91 -13.79
CA LEU A 12 9.70 -3.09 -12.93
C LEU A 12 10.55 -2.76 -11.70
N ARG A 13 11.61 -1.98 -11.86
CA ARG A 13 12.46 -1.56 -10.73
C ARG A 13 11.69 -0.68 -9.75
N TYR A 14 10.94 0.31 -10.24
CA TYR A 14 10.14 1.19 -9.39
C TYR A 14 9.03 0.44 -8.67
N ALA A 15 8.31 -0.43 -9.37
CA ALA A 15 7.28 -1.26 -8.79
C ALA A 15 7.86 -2.19 -7.71
N GLY A 16 9.00 -2.82 -7.98
CA GLY A 16 9.70 -3.66 -7.02
C GLY A 16 10.08 -2.91 -5.74
N LEU A 17 10.74 -1.76 -5.87
CA LEU A 17 11.14 -0.94 -4.73
C LEU A 17 9.94 -0.41 -3.93
N ALA A 18 8.90 0.06 -4.62
CA ALA A 18 7.67 0.53 -3.98
C ALA A 18 6.96 -0.60 -3.20
N THR A 19 6.89 -1.79 -3.79
CA THR A 19 6.29 -2.96 -3.16
C THR A 19 7.08 -3.42 -1.94
N VAL A 20 8.41 -3.46 -2.02
CA VAL A 20 9.27 -3.82 -0.87
C VAL A 20 9.08 -2.80 0.25
N LEU A 21 9.10 -1.52 -0.05
CA LEU A 21 8.91 -0.45 0.94
C LEU A 21 7.52 -0.52 1.59
N ALA A 22 6.46 -0.67 0.77
CA ALA A 22 5.10 -0.82 1.26
C ALA A 22 4.94 -2.09 2.12
N SER A 23 5.52 -3.23 1.70
CA SER A 23 5.47 -4.49 2.44
C SER A 23 6.21 -4.42 3.76
N ALA A 24 7.37 -3.76 3.80
CA ALA A 24 8.16 -3.58 5.01
C ALA A 24 7.41 -2.78 6.10
N ILE A 25 6.55 -1.84 5.69
CA ILE A 25 5.70 -1.07 6.59
C ILE A 25 4.40 -1.82 6.91
N ALA A 26 3.77 -2.40 5.88
CA ALA A 26 2.47 -3.04 6.01
C ALA A 26 2.50 -4.32 6.84
N LEU A 27 3.58 -5.13 6.75
CA LEU A 27 3.65 -6.42 7.43
C LEU A 27 3.64 -6.31 8.95
N PRO A 28 4.53 -5.52 9.59
CA PRO A 28 4.50 -5.34 11.04
C PRO A 28 3.21 -4.69 11.53
N LEU A 29 2.67 -3.73 10.78
CA LEU A 29 1.41 -3.08 11.11
C LEU A 29 0.23 -4.06 11.01
N ALA A 30 0.16 -4.86 9.95
CA ALA A 30 -0.85 -5.88 9.76
C ALA A 30 -0.79 -6.96 10.85
N TRP A 31 0.41 -7.42 11.20
CA TRP A 31 0.61 -8.40 12.27
C TRP A 31 0.18 -7.85 13.63
N LEU A 32 0.56 -6.61 13.95
CA LEU A 32 0.15 -5.94 15.19
C LEU A 32 -1.38 -5.84 15.29
N LEU A 33 -2.04 -5.37 14.22
CA LEU A 33 -3.49 -5.18 14.22
C LEU A 33 -4.28 -6.48 14.06
N ALA A 34 -3.68 -7.54 13.52
CA ALA A 34 -4.32 -8.85 13.45
C ALA A 34 -4.37 -9.55 14.82
N ARG A 35 -3.37 -9.30 15.69
CA ARG A 35 -3.19 -10.05 16.93
C ARG A 35 -3.46 -9.27 18.22
N ARG A 36 -3.44 -7.95 18.17
CA ARG A 36 -3.64 -7.10 19.36
C ARG A 36 -4.80 -6.14 19.17
N ARG A 37 -5.76 -6.23 20.09
CA ARG A 37 -6.80 -5.20 20.25
C ARG A 37 -6.35 -4.23 21.32
N PHE A 38 -6.06 -3.00 20.95
CA PHE A 38 -5.68 -1.93 21.88
C PHE A 38 -6.51 -0.66 21.53
N PRO A 39 -6.72 0.23 22.51
CA PRO A 39 -7.38 1.50 22.24
C PRO A 39 -6.59 2.27 21.17
N GLY A 40 -7.26 2.65 20.07
CA GLY A 40 -6.60 3.27 18.91
C GLY A 40 -6.30 2.32 17.73
N SER A 41 -6.47 1.01 17.86
CA SER A 41 -6.30 0.06 16.75
C SER A 41 -7.21 0.38 15.57
N GLN A 42 -8.43 0.86 15.81
CA GLN A 42 -9.36 1.31 14.78
C GLN A 42 -8.86 2.56 14.04
N LEU A 43 -8.21 3.48 14.77
CA LEU A 43 -7.65 4.68 14.16
C LEU A 43 -6.47 4.35 13.25
N LEU A 44 -5.59 3.43 13.69
CA LEU A 44 -4.49 2.94 12.85
C LEU A 44 -4.98 2.19 11.61
N ASP A 45 -6.04 1.39 11.77
CA ASP A 45 -6.67 0.70 10.64
C ASP A 45 -7.27 1.71 9.65
N ALA A 46 -7.98 2.71 10.15
CA ALA A 46 -8.52 3.79 9.33
C ALA A 46 -7.40 4.57 8.63
N ALA A 47 -6.34 4.93 9.34
CA ALA A 47 -5.19 5.64 8.78
C ALA A 47 -4.47 4.84 7.69
N ALA A 48 -4.26 3.53 7.91
CA ALA A 48 -3.65 2.65 6.93
C ALA A 48 -4.50 2.50 5.65
N ASN A 49 -5.82 2.66 5.75
CA ASN A 49 -6.76 2.59 4.63
C ASN A 49 -7.09 3.97 4.02
N LEU A 50 -6.67 5.05 4.65
CA LEU A 50 -6.98 6.42 4.20
C LEU A 50 -6.64 6.68 2.73
N PRO A 51 -5.49 6.23 2.19
CA PRO A 51 -5.15 6.45 0.79
C PRO A 51 -6.14 5.81 -0.20
N LEU A 52 -6.93 4.80 0.22
CA LEU A 52 -7.97 4.21 -0.63
C LEU A 52 -9.22 5.09 -0.75
N ALA A 53 -9.46 5.98 0.21
CA ALA A 53 -10.59 6.90 0.19
C ALA A 53 -10.35 8.09 -0.74
N VAL A 54 -9.09 8.35 -1.12
CA VAL A 54 -8.71 9.47 -1.98
C VAL A 54 -8.49 8.96 -3.39
N PRO A 55 -9.06 9.63 -4.43
CA PRO A 55 -8.78 9.29 -5.82
C PRO A 55 -7.27 9.33 -6.09
N THR A 56 -6.75 8.31 -6.79
CA THR A 56 -5.31 8.14 -7.05
C THR A 56 -4.65 9.40 -7.62
N ALA A 57 -5.28 10.01 -8.62
CA ALA A 57 -4.75 11.19 -9.28
C ALA A 57 -4.57 12.37 -8.32
N VAL A 58 -5.51 12.54 -7.39
CA VAL A 58 -5.46 13.59 -6.36
C VAL A 58 -4.34 13.32 -5.37
N LEU A 59 -4.25 12.08 -4.87
CA LEU A 59 -3.19 11.70 -3.92
C LEU A 59 -1.81 11.89 -4.55
N VAL A 60 -1.62 11.39 -5.77
CA VAL A 60 -0.36 11.52 -6.53
C VAL A 60 -0.01 12.98 -6.76
N TYR A 61 -0.98 13.81 -7.19
CA TYR A 61 -0.77 15.24 -7.40
C TYR A 61 -0.27 15.95 -6.12
N TYR A 62 -0.96 15.77 -5.00
CA TYR A 62 -0.58 16.43 -3.74
C TYR A 62 0.74 15.93 -3.19
N LEU A 63 1.02 14.63 -3.28
CA LEU A 63 2.31 14.06 -2.84
C LEU A 63 3.46 14.57 -3.70
N LEU A 64 3.28 14.65 -5.02
CA LEU A 64 4.29 15.21 -5.92
C LEU A 64 4.46 16.72 -5.71
N ALA A 65 3.38 17.47 -5.52
CA ALA A 65 3.44 18.89 -5.23
C ALA A 65 4.20 19.18 -3.92
N ARG A 66 4.00 18.36 -2.88
CA ARG A 66 4.77 18.45 -1.63
C ARG A 66 6.23 18.03 -1.82
N ALA A 67 6.49 16.96 -2.54
CA ALA A 67 7.85 16.54 -2.89
C ALA A 67 8.60 17.64 -3.67
N ALA A 68 7.87 18.42 -4.49
CA ALA A 68 8.40 19.58 -5.19
C ALA A 68 8.95 20.63 -4.22
N GLN A 69 8.18 20.98 -3.20
CA GLN A 69 8.56 21.98 -2.20
C GLN A 69 9.83 21.57 -1.43
N TRP A 70 10.10 20.27 -1.31
CA TRP A 70 11.30 19.73 -0.65
C TRP A 70 12.44 19.44 -1.62
N GLY A 71 12.38 19.93 -2.85
CA GLY A 71 13.41 19.71 -3.87
C GLY A 71 13.56 18.25 -4.34
N LEU A 72 12.54 17.43 -4.09
CA LEU A 72 12.51 16.01 -4.44
C LEU A 72 11.85 15.75 -5.81
N VAL A 73 11.38 16.80 -6.50
CA VAL A 73 10.74 16.69 -7.81
C VAL A 73 11.73 16.15 -8.83
N PHE A 74 11.26 15.28 -9.69
CA PHE A 74 12.03 14.55 -10.72
C PHE A 74 13.09 13.59 -10.19
N ARG A 75 13.12 13.32 -8.88
CA ARG A 75 13.96 12.26 -8.34
C ARG A 75 13.13 10.97 -8.29
N TRP A 76 13.68 9.90 -8.86
CA TRP A 76 13.10 8.56 -8.84
C TRP A 76 12.63 8.11 -7.44
N ARG A 77 13.29 8.61 -6.37
CA ARG A 77 12.93 8.35 -4.96
C ARG A 77 11.54 8.84 -4.59
N ALA A 78 11.12 10.01 -5.11
CA ALA A 78 9.78 10.53 -4.86
C ALA A 78 8.70 9.66 -5.52
N ALA A 79 8.94 9.21 -6.75
CA ALA A 79 8.03 8.30 -7.44
C ALA A 79 7.86 6.97 -6.68
N VAL A 80 8.95 6.39 -6.18
CA VAL A 80 8.92 5.17 -5.36
C VAL A 80 8.13 5.40 -4.07
N ALA A 81 8.37 6.52 -3.35
CA ALA A 81 7.67 6.82 -2.11
C ALA A 81 6.16 7.02 -2.33
N VAL A 82 5.77 7.75 -3.37
CA VAL A 82 4.36 7.95 -3.74
C VAL A 82 3.69 6.62 -4.07
N SER A 83 4.33 5.80 -4.91
CA SER A 83 3.81 4.46 -5.25
C SER A 83 3.71 3.55 -4.04
N ALA A 84 4.67 3.61 -3.12
CA ALA A 84 4.63 2.83 -1.88
C ALA A 84 3.45 3.23 -0.97
N VAL A 85 3.23 4.54 -0.76
CA VAL A 85 2.09 5.06 0.03
C VAL A 85 0.76 4.61 -0.56
N TYR A 86 0.66 4.63 -1.88
CA TYR A 86 -0.55 4.25 -2.59
C TYR A 86 -0.81 2.74 -2.60
N THR A 87 0.25 1.93 -2.68
CA THR A 87 0.17 0.47 -2.69
C THR A 87 0.00 -0.11 -1.28
N LEU A 88 0.46 0.61 -0.25
CA LEU A 88 0.45 0.18 1.15
C LEU A 88 -0.92 -0.32 1.64
N PRO A 89 -2.05 0.39 1.42
CA PRO A 89 -3.36 -0.06 1.92
C PRO A 89 -3.78 -1.42 1.35
N LEU A 90 -3.50 -1.67 0.08
CA LEU A 90 -3.82 -2.95 -0.56
C LEU A 90 -3.04 -4.09 0.10
N ILE A 91 -1.71 -3.94 0.18
CA ILE A 91 -0.84 -4.95 0.80
C ILE A 91 -1.19 -5.14 2.27
N PHE A 92 -1.43 -4.06 3.02
CA PHE A 92 -1.83 -4.10 4.42
C PHE A 92 -3.09 -4.93 4.64
N ARG A 93 -4.15 -4.69 3.86
CA ARG A 93 -5.41 -5.45 3.97
C ARG A 93 -5.22 -6.92 3.66
N MET A 94 -4.46 -7.22 2.60
CA MET A 94 -4.19 -8.61 2.22
C MET A 94 -3.30 -9.32 3.24
N PHE A 95 -2.28 -8.67 3.79
CA PHE A 95 -1.48 -9.22 4.89
C PHE A 95 -2.33 -9.49 6.12
N ARG A 96 -3.14 -8.53 6.53
CA ARG A 96 -4.03 -8.70 7.69
C ARG A 96 -5.00 -9.86 7.51
N GLY A 97 -5.64 -9.97 6.34
CA GLY A 97 -6.49 -11.10 6.01
C GLY A 97 -5.74 -12.43 6.02
N GLY A 98 -4.55 -12.47 5.38
CA GLY A 98 -3.71 -13.66 5.34
C GLY A 98 -3.21 -14.10 6.72
N LEU A 99 -2.80 -13.17 7.57
CA LEU A 99 -2.40 -13.48 8.94
C LEU A 99 -3.57 -13.95 9.82
N ALA A 100 -4.78 -13.49 9.54
CA ALA A 100 -5.99 -13.92 10.25
C ALA A 100 -6.41 -15.36 9.94
N THR A 101 -5.91 -15.97 8.85
CA THR A 101 -6.20 -17.38 8.54
C THR A 101 -5.41 -18.36 9.41
N VAL A 102 -4.36 -17.92 10.08
CA VAL A 102 -3.56 -18.76 10.99
C VAL A 102 -4.28 -18.91 12.31
N ASP A 103 -4.50 -20.14 12.73
CA ASP A 103 -5.14 -20.44 14.01
C ASP A 103 -4.27 -19.93 15.18
N ALA A 104 -4.88 -19.13 16.04
CA ALA A 104 -4.25 -18.60 17.23
C ALA A 104 -3.78 -19.70 18.22
N GLY A 105 -4.34 -20.91 18.12
CA GLY A 105 -3.93 -22.07 18.92
C GLY A 105 -2.46 -22.42 18.72
N PHE A 106 -1.95 -22.42 17.49
CA PHE A 106 -0.54 -22.66 17.20
C PHE A 106 0.38 -21.61 17.81
N GLU A 107 -0.02 -20.34 17.73
CA GLU A 107 0.75 -19.25 18.32
C GLU A 107 0.77 -19.31 19.84
N ASN A 108 -0.38 -19.61 20.46
CA ASN A 108 -0.50 -19.75 21.91
C ASN A 108 0.32 -20.94 22.43
N ALA A 109 0.32 -22.07 21.71
CA ALA A 109 1.17 -23.22 22.05
C ALA A 109 2.65 -22.84 22.03
N ALA A 110 3.10 -22.11 21.00
CA ALA A 110 4.49 -21.64 20.94
C ALA A 110 4.84 -20.68 22.10
N ARG A 111 3.92 -19.77 22.45
CA ARG A 111 4.11 -18.87 23.61
C ARG A 111 4.18 -19.63 24.92
N SER A 112 3.38 -20.67 25.10
CA SER A 112 3.41 -21.53 26.31
C SER A 112 4.73 -22.26 26.46
N LEU A 113 5.44 -22.51 25.37
CA LEU A 113 6.79 -23.08 25.34
C LEU A 113 7.90 -22.02 25.52
N GLY A 114 7.54 -20.77 25.84
CA GLY A 114 8.50 -19.69 26.09
C GLY A 114 9.02 -18.99 24.82
N ALA A 115 8.39 -19.19 23.67
CA ALA A 115 8.80 -18.48 22.44
C ALA A 115 8.51 -16.98 22.53
N SER A 116 9.48 -16.14 22.17
CA SER A 116 9.28 -14.70 22.01
C SER A 116 8.33 -14.40 20.85
N GLU A 117 7.68 -13.25 20.84
CA GLU A 117 6.73 -12.84 19.77
C GLU A 117 7.39 -12.90 18.38
N TRP A 118 8.64 -12.48 18.26
CA TRP A 118 9.39 -12.60 17.01
C TRP A 118 9.58 -14.05 16.56
N ARG A 119 9.86 -14.95 17.51
CA ARG A 119 9.98 -16.39 17.22
C ARG A 119 8.65 -17.00 16.83
N VAL A 120 7.56 -16.62 17.50
CA VAL A 120 6.18 -17.02 17.11
C VAL A 120 5.90 -16.57 15.68
N PHE A 121 6.17 -15.30 15.35
CA PHE A 121 5.96 -14.80 14.00
C PHE A 121 6.81 -15.55 12.96
N SER A 122 8.13 -15.65 13.17
CA SER A 122 9.04 -16.19 12.16
C SER A 122 8.96 -17.70 12.00
N ALA A 123 8.70 -18.46 13.09
CA ALA A 123 8.68 -19.90 13.07
C ALA A 123 7.29 -20.53 12.90
N VAL A 124 6.22 -19.79 13.22
CA VAL A 124 4.84 -20.30 13.17
C VAL A 124 3.99 -19.52 12.20
N THR A 125 3.78 -18.22 12.46
CA THR A 125 2.80 -17.43 11.73
C THR A 125 3.20 -17.22 10.27
N ALA A 126 4.43 -16.77 10.00
CA ALA A 126 4.89 -16.49 8.64
C ALA A 126 4.96 -17.74 7.76
N PRO A 127 5.48 -18.90 8.24
CA PRO A 127 5.46 -20.13 7.45
C PRO A 127 4.05 -20.66 7.17
N LEU A 128 3.10 -20.51 8.09
CA LEU A 128 1.71 -20.94 7.87
C LEU A 128 0.96 -19.97 6.93
N ALA A 129 1.29 -18.68 6.97
CA ALA A 129 0.66 -17.65 6.15
C ALA A 129 1.44 -17.35 4.84
N TRP A 130 2.47 -18.10 4.47
CA TRP A 130 3.36 -17.74 3.36
C TRP A 130 2.63 -17.52 2.02
N ARG A 131 1.63 -18.37 1.72
CA ARG A 131 0.84 -18.26 0.46
C ARG A 131 0.07 -16.94 0.37
N PRO A 132 -0.80 -16.56 1.34
CA PRO A 132 -1.48 -15.29 1.30
C PRO A 132 -0.54 -14.09 1.43
N LEU A 133 0.59 -14.22 2.15
CA LEU A 133 1.60 -13.15 2.20
C LEU A 133 2.27 -12.94 0.83
N LEU A 134 2.63 -14.03 0.15
CA LEU A 134 3.19 -13.93 -1.20
C LEU A 134 2.16 -13.34 -2.19
N ALA A 135 0.90 -13.79 -2.13
CA ALA A 135 -0.16 -13.25 -2.96
C ALA A 135 -0.35 -11.74 -2.75
N ALA A 136 -0.23 -11.26 -1.51
CA ALA A 136 -0.30 -9.84 -1.20
C ALA A 136 0.86 -9.03 -1.84
N VAL A 137 2.08 -9.57 -1.77
CA VAL A 137 3.27 -8.95 -2.40
C VAL A 137 3.11 -8.91 -3.92
N MET A 138 2.66 -9.99 -4.53
CA MET A 138 2.43 -10.06 -5.98
C MET A 138 1.35 -9.09 -6.45
N ALA A 139 0.23 -9.01 -5.71
CA ALA A 139 -0.84 -8.06 -6.00
C ALA A 139 -0.37 -6.60 -5.84
N GLY A 140 0.42 -6.31 -4.81
CA GLY A 140 1.04 -5.01 -4.60
C GLY A 140 1.99 -4.64 -5.72
N PHE A 141 2.82 -5.59 -6.17
CA PHE A 141 3.73 -5.40 -7.29
C PHE A 141 2.98 -5.10 -8.60
N ALA A 142 1.97 -5.90 -8.91
CA ALA A 142 1.13 -5.68 -10.10
C ALA A 142 0.46 -4.30 -10.05
N ARG A 143 -0.06 -3.92 -8.88
CA ARG A 143 -0.65 -2.60 -8.65
C ARG A 143 0.37 -1.48 -8.89
N ALA A 144 1.54 -1.56 -8.27
CA ALA A 144 2.59 -0.55 -8.42
C ALA A 144 3.10 -0.44 -9.85
N ALA A 145 3.16 -1.54 -10.59
CA ALA A 145 3.60 -1.55 -11.99
C ALA A 145 2.59 -0.83 -12.92
N VAL A 146 1.29 -1.01 -12.68
CA VAL A 146 0.23 -0.32 -13.44
C VAL A 146 0.21 1.18 -13.09
N ASP A 147 0.31 1.52 -11.81
CA ASP A 147 0.21 2.91 -11.35
C ASP A 147 1.44 3.75 -11.70
N PHE A 148 2.59 3.15 -12.00
CA PHE A 148 3.77 3.87 -12.46
C PHE A 148 3.49 4.67 -13.74
N GLY A 149 2.75 4.09 -14.69
CA GLY A 149 2.33 4.80 -15.90
C GLY A 149 1.49 6.04 -15.61
N MET A 150 0.56 5.94 -14.66
CA MET A 150 -0.27 7.07 -14.21
C MET A 150 0.56 8.14 -13.48
N THR A 151 1.49 7.73 -12.62
CA THR A 151 2.38 8.66 -11.89
C THR A 151 3.30 9.41 -12.86
N ALA A 152 3.84 8.72 -13.86
CA ALA A 152 4.67 9.34 -14.89
C ALA A 152 3.85 10.32 -15.76
N ALA A 153 2.62 9.96 -16.15
CA ALA A 153 1.74 10.82 -16.91
C ALA A 153 1.37 12.10 -16.15
N VAL A 154 1.06 12.00 -14.85
CA VAL A 154 0.75 13.16 -13.99
C VAL A 154 1.99 14.04 -13.79
N ALA A 155 3.17 13.44 -13.65
CA ALA A 155 4.43 14.20 -13.53
C ALA A 155 4.77 15.00 -14.80
N VAL A 156 4.43 14.46 -15.97
CA VAL A 156 4.68 15.09 -17.27
C VAL A 156 3.59 16.11 -17.64
N SER A 157 2.32 15.79 -17.32
CA SER A 157 1.17 16.59 -17.75
C SER A 157 0.66 17.59 -16.72
N ALA A 158 1.40 17.92 -15.68
CA ALA A 158 1.08 18.74 -14.49
C ALA A 158 0.03 19.88 -14.70
N SER A 159 -1.04 19.60 -15.45
CA SER A 159 -2.19 20.48 -15.54
C SER A 159 -3.07 20.23 -14.32
N ALA A 160 -3.08 21.19 -13.42
CA ALA A 160 -3.91 21.24 -12.20
C ALA A 160 -5.39 20.88 -12.46
N TRP A 161 -5.84 21.02 -13.68
CA TRP A 161 -7.20 20.77 -14.13
C TRP A 161 -7.61 19.28 -14.11
N ILE A 162 -6.72 18.35 -14.46
CA ILE A 162 -7.04 16.91 -14.44
C ILE A 162 -7.15 16.44 -13.00
N ALA A 163 -6.27 16.91 -12.12
CA ALA A 163 -6.33 16.61 -10.69
C ALA A 163 -7.59 17.20 -10.04
N ALA A 164 -7.95 18.44 -10.38
CA ALA A 164 -9.16 19.10 -9.88
C ALA A 164 -10.43 18.37 -10.34
N ALA A 165 -10.52 18.00 -11.62
CA ALA A 165 -11.65 17.25 -12.15
C ALA A 165 -11.78 15.86 -11.46
N GLY A 166 -10.68 15.16 -11.25
CA GLY A 166 -10.66 13.89 -10.52
C GLY A 166 -11.12 14.04 -9.06
N ALA A 167 -10.71 15.12 -8.38
CA ALA A 167 -11.14 15.43 -7.01
C ALA A 167 -12.64 15.68 -6.93
N VAL A 168 -13.18 16.50 -7.83
CA VAL A 168 -14.61 16.81 -7.89
C VAL A 168 -15.43 15.54 -8.15
N LEU A 169 -14.98 14.69 -9.08
CA LEU A 169 -15.67 13.43 -9.40
C LEU A 169 -15.63 12.46 -8.23
N GLY A 170 -14.49 12.34 -7.56
CA GLY A 170 -14.33 11.50 -6.37
C GLY A 170 -15.21 11.95 -5.20
N LEU A 171 -15.26 13.25 -4.93
CA LEU A 171 -16.13 13.83 -3.91
C LEU A 171 -17.62 13.64 -4.26
N ALA A 172 -18.00 13.80 -5.54
CA ALA A 172 -19.36 13.57 -6.00
C ALA A 172 -19.78 12.10 -5.82
N ILE A 173 -18.92 11.15 -6.13
CA ILE A 173 -19.17 9.71 -5.93
C ILE A 173 -19.32 9.38 -4.45
N LEU A 174 -18.46 9.92 -3.58
CA LEU A 174 -18.55 9.72 -2.13
C LEU A 174 -19.82 10.32 -1.57
N TYR A 175 -20.22 11.51 -2.02
CA TYR A 175 -21.45 12.16 -1.61
C TYR A 175 -22.70 11.39 -2.07
N ALA A 176 -22.70 10.91 -3.32
CA ALA A 176 -23.78 10.09 -3.85
C ALA A 176 -23.88 8.74 -3.13
N GLY A 177 -22.76 8.09 -2.85
CA GLY A 177 -22.71 6.82 -2.12
C GLY A 177 -23.19 6.92 -0.67
N ASN A 178 -23.02 8.07 -0.04
CA ASN A 178 -23.50 8.31 1.33
C ASN A 178 -25.03 8.56 1.36
N ARG A 179 -25.60 9.12 0.29
CA ARG A 179 -27.06 9.30 0.17
C ARG A 179 -27.84 8.02 -0.11
N VAL A 180 -27.21 7.01 -0.70
CA VAL A 180 -27.86 5.72 -0.99
C VAL A 180 -27.93 4.83 0.26
N ARG A 181 -27.16 5.15 1.31
CA ARG A 181 -27.13 4.39 2.58
C ARG A 181 -27.95 5.03 3.72
N ALA A 182 -28.51 6.18 3.52
CA ALA A 182 -29.44 6.88 4.41
C ALA A 182 -30.89 6.71 3.95
#